data_ff69963b2fc2ae4254090f2c19aff40f
#
_entry.id   ff69963b2fc2ae4254090f2c19aff40f
#
_cell.length_a   1.000
_cell.length_b   1.000
_cell.length_c   1.000
_cell.angle_alpha   90.00
_cell.angle_beta   90.00
_cell.angle_gamma   90.00
#
_symmetry.space_group_name_H-M   'P 1'
#
loop_
_entity.id
_entity.type
_entity.pdbx_description
1 polymer ?
#
loop_
_entity_poly.entity_id
_entity_poly.type
_entity_poly.pdbx_seq_one_letter_code
_entity_poly.pdbx_strand_id
1 'polypeptide(L)'
;MSRPPAAPRASRLPSLTGLRFVAALLVFAFHTTWQTAYVSGAGGEALGDVFAHAGFYGVSFFFVLSGFVLTWSARTDDTAPKVWRRRLAKIYPNHLVTFVAAAVLMLVAADAFTAKGTLANLFLLQAWFPDLTVPNTMNAVSWSLSVELFFYLGFPFLLRLLNRVPVARLWPLAATLGALTVLAPLVGRYAVGGTPLPFIDDGTLSFEQIWFVYFFPPVRALEFVLGMVAARLVLAGAWPRFGLLPAGLLAVAGYVVNSNVPYLYGIAGTAALWLTPLVAAAALADENGKRSPFRGRVAVRLGEVSFAFYMVHGLVVTYAHRWLIAGQDVPPFYGAVLLAAVLLLSVVLGHALFRWVETPLVRRLSGPRPGPVPAPSAPSSAAAAGADPLPAGPHPVTALEAKE
;
A
#
# COMPACT_ATOMS: atom_id res chain seq x y z
N MET A 1 5.39 1.01 40.07
CA MET A 1 4.75 2.05 39.29
C MET A 1 4.03 1.36 38.11
N SER A 2 2.72 1.19 38.21
CA SER A 2 1.87 0.62 37.14
C SER A 2 1.79 1.60 35.99
N ARG A 3 2.14 1.13 34.78
CA ARG A 3 2.07 1.90 33.54
C ARG A 3 0.59 2.33 33.31
N PRO A 4 0.30 3.60 33.05
CA PRO A 4 -1.09 4.01 32.77
C PRO A 4 -1.64 3.22 31.58
N PRO A 5 -2.94 2.90 31.54
CA PRO A 5 -3.55 2.18 30.44
C PRO A 5 -3.30 2.93 29.14
N ALA A 6 -2.82 2.18 28.13
CA ALA A 6 -2.54 2.74 26.82
C ALA A 6 -3.81 3.40 26.25
N ALA A 7 -3.70 4.65 25.83
CA ALA A 7 -4.79 5.38 25.17
C ALA A 7 -5.35 4.57 23.99
N PRO A 8 -6.66 4.63 23.69
CA PRO A 8 -7.23 3.92 22.56
C PRO A 8 -6.52 4.35 21.29
N ARG A 9 -5.96 3.37 20.55
CA ARG A 9 -5.19 3.59 19.33
C ARG A 9 -6.06 4.26 18.26
N ALA A 10 -5.44 5.15 17.47
CA ALA A 10 -6.10 5.75 16.31
C ALA A 10 -6.59 4.65 15.37
N SER A 11 -7.90 4.52 15.22
CA SER A 11 -8.52 3.53 14.33
C SER A 11 -8.34 3.87 12.85
N ARG A 12 -7.89 5.08 12.54
CA ARG A 12 -7.67 5.58 11.17
C ARG A 12 -6.29 6.23 11.07
N LEU A 13 -5.63 6.01 9.94
CA LEU A 13 -4.33 6.57 9.58
C LEU A 13 -4.48 7.50 8.36
N PRO A 14 -4.98 8.75 8.56
CA PRO A 14 -5.31 9.66 7.47
C PRO A 14 -4.09 10.08 6.65
N SER A 15 -2.91 10.23 7.26
CA SER A 15 -1.68 10.54 6.52
C SER A 15 -1.29 9.42 5.57
N LEU A 16 -1.39 8.16 6.00
CA LEU A 16 -1.16 7.02 5.12
C LEU A 16 -2.22 6.93 4.01
N THR A 17 -3.45 7.31 4.31
CA THR A 17 -4.50 7.37 3.29
C THR A 17 -4.15 8.41 2.23
N GLY A 18 -3.73 9.62 2.62
CA GLY A 18 -3.32 10.65 1.66
C GLY A 18 -2.08 10.28 0.85
N LEU A 19 -1.08 9.65 1.47
CA LEU A 19 0.14 9.17 0.78
C LEU A 19 -0.16 8.12 -0.31
N ARG A 20 -1.23 7.35 -0.18
CA ARG A 20 -1.65 6.41 -1.23
C ARG A 20 -1.92 7.09 -2.57
N PHE A 21 -2.50 8.29 -2.54
CA PHE A 21 -2.74 9.01 -3.79
C PHE A 21 -1.44 9.55 -4.40
N VAL A 22 -0.48 9.96 -3.57
CA VAL A 22 0.86 10.36 -4.06
C VAL A 22 1.53 9.18 -4.76
N ALA A 23 1.51 7.98 -4.17
CA ALA A 23 2.04 6.78 -4.79
C ALA A 23 1.33 6.42 -6.11
N ALA A 24 -0.01 6.57 -6.15
CA ALA A 24 -0.79 6.35 -7.38
C ALA A 24 -0.46 7.37 -8.47
N LEU A 25 -0.18 8.64 -8.11
CA LEU A 25 0.30 9.66 -9.04
C LEU A 25 1.70 9.36 -9.59
N LEU A 26 2.61 8.81 -8.77
CA LEU A 26 3.93 8.36 -9.25
C LEU A 26 3.77 7.26 -10.32
N VAL A 27 2.87 6.31 -10.10
CA VAL A 27 2.57 5.27 -11.10
C VAL A 27 1.94 5.88 -12.36
N PHE A 28 1.02 6.82 -12.22
CA PHE A 28 0.43 7.54 -13.36
C PHE A 28 1.49 8.31 -14.14
N ALA A 29 2.37 9.05 -13.46
CA ALA A 29 3.46 9.80 -14.09
C ALA A 29 4.39 8.89 -14.88
N PHE A 30 4.79 7.74 -14.32
CA PHE A 30 5.58 6.73 -15.03
C PHE A 30 4.91 6.28 -16.33
N HIS A 31 3.62 5.93 -16.29
CA HIS A 31 2.92 5.46 -17.49
C HIS A 31 2.77 6.54 -18.56
N THR A 32 2.64 7.80 -18.17
CA THR A 32 2.39 8.90 -19.10
C THR A 32 3.62 9.61 -19.61
N THR A 33 4.77 9.49 -18.94
CA THR A 33 5.99 10.18 -19.34
C THR A 33 7.03 9.23 -19.91
N TRP A 34 7.30 8.11 -19.25
CA TRP A 34 8.32 7.16 -19.68
C TRP A 34 7.75 6.08 -20.60
N GLN A 35 6.61 5.49 -20.26
CA GLN A 35 6.07 4.34 -21.02
C GLN A 35 5.34 4.77 -22.31
N THR A 36 4.58 5.87 -22.29
CA THR A 36 3.77 6.31 -23.42
C THR A 36 4.16 7.68 -23.99
N ALA A 37 5.02 8.45 -23.30
CA ALA A 37 5.56 9.72 -23.75
C ALA A 37 4.49 10.71 -24.30
N TYR A 38 3.57 11.15 -23.45
CA TYR A 38 2.52 12.10 -23.82
C TYR A 38 3.04 13.48 -24.26
N VAL A 39 4.21 13.87 -23.76
CA VAL A 39 4.87 15.14 -24.11
C VAL A 39 6.10 14.83 -24.94
N SER A 40 6.20 15.39 -26.14
CA SER A 40 7.33 15.22 -27.03
C SER A 40 8.44 16.25 -26.79
N GLY A 41 9.61 16.02 -27.39
CA GLY A 41 10.78 16.90 -27.35
C GLY A 41 11.54 16.85 -26.01
N ALA A 42 12.55 17.71 -25.87
CA ALA A 42 13.47 17.71 -24.72
C ALA A 42 12.79 17.82 -23.35
N GLY A 43 11.68 18.54 -23.26
CA GLY A 43 10.88 18.62 -22.02
C GLY A 43 10.19 17.29 -21.67
N GLY A 44 9.70 16.56 -22.67
CA GLY A 44 9.10 15.23 -22.50
C GLY A 44 10.14 14.18 -22.13
N GLU A 45 11.30 14.20 -22.76
CA GLU A 45 12.43 13.32 -22.43
C GLU A 45 12.90 13.53 -20.98
N ALA A 46 13.11 14.78 -20.56
CA ALA A 46 13.46 15.11 -19.17
C ALA A 46 12.42 14.63 -18.15
N LEU A 47 11.12 14.75 -18.48
CA LEU A 47 10.04 14.19 -17.63
C LEU A 47 10.11 12.67 -17.62
N GLY A 48 10.36 12.02 -18.77
CA GLY A 48 10.56 10.58 -18.88
C GLY A 48 11.66 10.10 -17.96
N ASP A 49 12.82 10.73 -18.00
CA ASP A 49 13.98 10.39 -17.16
C ASP A 49 13.68 10.56 -15.67
N VAL A 50 13.04 11.68 -15.30
CA VAL A 50 12.66 11.94 -13.90
C VAL A 50 11.70 10.89 -13.36
N PHE A 51 10.74 10.41 -14.16
CA PHE A 51 9.71 9.48 -13.71
C PHE A 51 9.93 8.03 -14.15
N ALA A 52 11.08 7.69 -14.77
CA ALA A 52 11.40 6.35 -15.26
C ALA A 52 11.26 5.23 -14.21
N HIS A 53 11.50 5.55 -12.93
CA HIS A 53 11.40 4.59 -11.82
C HIS A 53 10.20 4.86 -10.89
N ALA A 54 9.39 5.89 -11.17
CA ALA A 54 8.32 6.34 -10.29
C ALA A 54 7.21 5.27 -10.12
N GLY A 55 6.89 4.53 -11.19
CA GLY A 55 5.91 3.45 -11.15
C GLY A 55 6.36 2.30 -10.25
N PHE A 56 7.60 1.89 -10.38
CA PHE A 56 8.19 0.83 -9.56
C PHE A 56 8.23 1.21 -8.08
N TYR A 57 8.63 2.46 -7.79
CA TYR A 57 8.69 3.01 -6.45
C TYR A 57 7.31 3.13 -5.80
N GLY A 58 6.31 3.59 -6.57
CA GLY A 58 4.92 3.68 -6.14
C GLY A 58 4.31 2.31 -5.81
N VAL A 59 4.58 1.28 -6.62
CA VAL A 59 4.12 -0.10 -6.35
C VAL A 59 4.77 -0.68 -5.09
N SER A 60 6.07 -0.48 -4.89
CA SER A 60 6.76 -0.90 -3.66
C SER A 60 6.17 -0.23 -2.42
N PHE A 61 5.79 1.07 -2.52
CA PHE A 61 5.06 1.75 -1.44
C PHE A 61 3.74 1.03 -1.10
N PHE A 62 2.95 0.64 -2.11
CA PHE A 62 1.69 -0.06 -1.87
C PHE A 62 1.90 -1.42 -1.20
N PHE A 63 2.94 -2.17 -1.55
CA PHE A 63 3.21 -3.47 -0.95
C PHE A 63 3.65 -3.35 0.52
N VAL A 64 4.57 -2.44 0.84
CA VAL A 64 4.95 -2.13 2.23
C VAL A 64 3.74 -1.64 3.02
N LEU A 65 2.98 -0.70 2.45
CA LEU A 65 1.78 -0.14 3.09
C LEU A 65 0.72 -1.21 3.36
N SER A 66 0.51 -2.14 2.41
CA SER A 66 -0.46 -3.24 2.56
C SER A 66 -0.11 -4.11 3.76
N GLY A 67 1.16 -4.54 3.89
CA GLY A 67 1.65 -5.28 5.05
C GLY A 67 1.47 -4.52 6.35
N PHE A 68 1.83 -3.25 6.36
CA PHE A 68 1.71 -2.38 7.53
C PHE A 68 0.25 -2.23 7.97
N VAL A 69 -0.64 -1.81 7.07
CA VAL A 69 -2.05 -1.51 7.41
C VAL A 69 -2.83 -2.76 7.79
N LEU A 70 -2.57 -3.91 7.13
CA LEU A 70 -3.20 -5.17 7.54
C LEU A 70 -2.81 -5.56 8.95
N THR A 71 -1.52 -5.47 9.29
CA THR A 71 -1.02 -5.78 10.63
C THR A 71 -1.53 -4.78 11.67
N TRP A 72 -1.55 -3.48 11.35
CA TRP A 72 -2.08 -2.43 12.20
C TRP A 72 -3.55 -2.64 12.54
N SER A 73 -4.36 -3.02 11.56
CA SER A 73 -5.81 -3.17 11.68
C SER A 73 -6.27 -4.57 12.05
N ALA A 74 -5.34 -5.51 12.27
CA ALA A 74 -5.66 -6.89 12.63
C ALA A 74 -6.36 -6.96 13.99
N ARG A 75 -7.36 -7.82 14.09
CA ARG A 75 -8.17 -8.04 15.30
C ARG A 75 -7.91 -9.41 15.88
N THR A 76 -8.12 -9.55 17.18
CA THR A 76 -7.96 -10.84 17.88
C THR A 76 -8.96 -11.92 17.43
N ASP A 77 -10.14 -11.51 16.94
CA ASP A 77 -11.21 -12.38 16.42
C ASP A 77 -11.12 -12.63 14.91
N ASP A 78 -10.07 -12.13 14.23
CA ASP A 78 -9.87 -12.33 12.80
C ASP A 78 -9.49 -13.77 12.48
N THR A 79 -10.42 -14.49 11.85
CA THR A 79 -10.14 -15.79 11.23
C THR A 79 -9.72 -15.61 9.77
N ALA A 80 -8.99 -16.57 9.19
CA ALA A 80 -8.56 -16.51 7.80
C ALA A 80 -9.72 -16.25 6.81
N PRO A 81 -10.88 -16.95 6.90
CA PRO A 81 -12.00 -16.66 6.00
C PRO A 81 -12.58 -15.25 6.15
N LYS A 82 -12.62 -14.70 7.38
CA LYS A 82 -13.07 -13.30 7.60
C LYS A 82 -12.13 -12.30 6.91
N VAL A 83 -10.81 -12.52 7.05
CA VAL A 83 -9.79 -11.67 6.40
C VAL A 83 -9.92 -11.78 4.88
N TRP A 84 -9.94 -12.99 4.33
CA TRP A 84 -10.04 -13.23 2.89
C TRP A 84 -11.29 -12.59 2.30
N ARG A 85 -12.47 -12.81 2.91
CA ARG A 85 -13.72 -12.19 2.46
C ARG A 85 -13.61 -10.67 2.36
N ARG A 86 -13.06 -10.00 3.40
CA ARG A 86 -12.90 -8.54 3.40
C ARG A 86 -11.94 -8.06 2.32
N ARG A 87 -10.86 -8.81 2.05
CA ARG A 87 -9.87 -8.44 1.03
C ARG A 87 -10.38 -8.69 -0.38
N LEU A 88 -10.98 -9.85 -0.62
CA LEU A 88 -11.62 -10.14 -1.90
C LEU A 88 -12.73 -9.15 -2.24
N ALA A 89 -13.58 -8.82 -1.26
CA ALA A 89 -14.62 -7.80 -1.43
C ALA A 89 -14.05 -6.41 -1.78
N LYS A 90 -12.80 -6.13 -1.41
CA LYS A 90 -12.12 -4.86 -1.73
C LYS A 90 -11.53 -4.84 -3.14
N ILE A 91 -10.92 -5.95 -3.60
CA ILE A 91 -10.16 -5.96 -4.86
C ILE A 91 -10.98 -6.44 -6.07
N TYR A 92 -11.74 -7.52 -5.92
CA TYR A 92 -12.42 -8.16 -7.05
C TYR A 92 -13.47 -7.29 -7.75
N PRO A 93 -14.30 -6.50 -7.08
CA PRO A 93 -15.29 -5.69 -7.77
C PRO A 93 -14.67 -4.71 -8.78
N ASN A 94 -13.64 -3.97 -8.37
CA ASN A 94 -12.95 -3.04 -9.25
C ASN A 94 -12.20 -3.78 -10.36
N HIS A 95 -11.58 -4.93 -10.02
CA HIS A 95 -10.91 -5.76 -11.00
C HIS A 95 -11.85 -6.24 -12.10
N LEU A 96 -13.01 -6.81 -11.77
CA LEU A 96 -13.96 -7.33 -12.74
C LEU A 96 -14.51 -6.21 -13.66
N VAL A 97 -14.84 -5.04 -13.10
CA VAL A 97 -15.31 -3.91 -13.92
C VAL A 97 -14.24 -3.45 -14.89
N THR A 98 -13.00 -3.30 -14.43
CA THR A 98 -11.89 -2.86 -15.30
C THR A 98 -11.43 -3.97 -16.25
N PHE A 99 -11.58 -5.25 -15.88
CA PHE A 99 -11.38 -6.38 -16.79
C PHE A 99 -12.37 -6.35 -17.96
N VAL A 100 -13.66 -6.16 -17.68
CA VAL A 100 -14.69 -6.04 -18.74
C VAL A 100 -14.42 -4.80 -19.59
N ALA A 101 -14.08 -3.67 -18.98
CA ALA A 101 -13.71 -2.45 -19.70
C ALA A 101 -12.51 -2.69 -20.63
N ALA A 102 -11.47 -3.40 -20.14
CA ALA A 102 -10.31 -3.78 -20.93
C ALA A 102 -10.72 -4.67 -22.13
N ALA A 103 -11.58 -5.68 -21.90
CA ALA A 103 -12.06 -6.56 -22.96
C ALA A 103 -12.79 -5.76 -24.06
N VAL A 104 -13.68 -4.83 -23.69
CA VAL A 104 -14.37 -3.96 -24.64
C VAL A 104 -13.39 -3.08 -25.41
N LEU A 105 -12.44 -2.45 -24.73
CA LEU A 105 -11.43 -1.59 -25.36
C LEU A 105 -10.54 -2.39 -26.33
N MET A 106 -10.12 -3.60 -25.96
CA MET A 106 -9.35 -4.49 -26.83
C MET A 106 -10.14 -4.91 -28.07
N LEU A 107 -11.45 -5.23 -27.93
CA LEU A 107 -12.32 -5.53 -29.08
C LEU A 107 -12.45 -4.34 -30.03
N VAL A 108 -12.66 -3.13 -29.50
CA VAL A 108 -12.73 -1.89 -30.31
C VAL A 108 -11.41 -1.60 -31.01
N ALA A 109 -10.29 -1.88 -30.33
CA ALA A 109 -8.94 -1.67 -30.86
C ALA A 109 -8.44 -2.80 -31.78
N ALA A 110 -9.24 -3.87 -31.98
CA ALA A 110 -8.87 -5.09 -32.68
C ALA A 110 -7.60 -5.77 -32.14
N ASP A 111 -7.39 -5.70 -30.82
CA ASP A 111 -6.27 -6.37 -30.17
C ASP A 111 -6.53 -7.88 -30.02
N ALA A 112 -5.47 -8.67 -30.12
CA ALA A 112 -5.57 -10.13 -29.98
C ALA A 112 -5.77 -10.54 -28.53
N PHE A 113 -6.65 -11.50 -28.29
CA PHE A 113 -6.85 -12.18 -27.00
C PHE A 113 -6.06 -13.49 -26.98
N THR A 114 -5.35 -13.76 -25.88
CA THR A 114 -4.83 -15.10 -25.60
C THR A 114 -5.65 -15.72 -24.47
N ALA A 115 -6.12 -16.94 -24.66
CA ALA A 115 -6.90 -17.63 -23.62
C ALA A 115 -6.10 -17.72 -22.29
N LYS A 116 -4.81 -18.03 -22.37
CA LYS A 116 -3.90 -18.09 -21.22
C LYS A 116 -3.86 -16.74 -20.48
N GLY A 117 -3.59 -15.64 -21.17
CA GLY A 117 -3.49 -14.31 -20.56
C GLY A 117 -4.83 -13.83 -20.01
N THR A 118 -5.93 -14.04 -20.74
CA THR A 118 -7.27 -13.64 -20.32
C THR A 118 -7.72 -14.38 -19.05
N LEU A 119 -7.55 -15.72 -19.01
CA LEU A 119 -7.91 -16.51 -17.83
C LEU A 119 -6.99 -16.21 -16.64
N ALA A 120 -5.68 -16.09 -16.88
CA ALA A 120 -4.74 -15.72 -15.83
C ALA A 120 -5.08 -14.35 -15.21
N ASN A 121 -5.45 -13.36 -16.05
CA ASN A 121 -5.85 -12.04 -15.58
C ASN A 121 -7.19 -12.09 -14.82
N LEU A 122 -8.20 -12.77 -15.36
CA LEU A 122 -9.51 -12.90 -14.71
C LEU A 122 -9.41 -13.46 -13.28
N PHE A 123 -8.54 -14.46 -13.08
CA PHE A 123 -8.34 -15.10 -11.76
C PHE A 123 -7.19 -14.49 -10.94
N LEU A 124 -6.59 -13.39 -11.39
CA LEU A 124 -5.46 -12.73 -10.74
C LEU A 124 -4.26 -13.68 -10.55
N LEU A 125 -3.94 -14.44 -11.58
CA LEU A 125 -2.81 -15.38 -11.61
C LEU A 125 -1.67 -14.92 -12.55
N GLN A 126 -1.83 -13.81 -13.27
CA GLN A 126 -0.93 -13.37 -14.33
C GLN A 126 0.50 -13.09 -13.85
N ALA A 127 0.71 -12.71 -12.59
CA ALA A 127 2.04 -12.48 -12.02
C ALA A 127 2.87 -13.77 -11.80
N TRP A 128 2.24 -14.95 -11.93
CA TRP A 128 2.91 -16.23 -11.75
C TRP A 128 3.58 -16.78 -13.00
N PHE A 129 3.37 -16.14 -14.14
CA PHE A 129 3.89 -16.60 -15.42
C PHE A 129 5.10 -15.77 -15.88
N PRO A 130 6.29 -16.38 -16.08
CA PRO A 130 7.46 -15.73 -16.65
C PRO A 130 7.33 -15.58 -18.18
N ASP A 131 6.27 -14.91 -18.62
CA ASP A 131 5.91 -14.76 -20.02
C ASP A 131 5.41 -13.31 -20.20
N LEU A 132 6.16 -12.53 -20.99
CA LEU A 132 5.93 -11.09 -21.17
C LEU A 132 4.48 -10.75 -21.58
N THR A 133 3.84 -11.65 -22.33
CA THR A 133 2.48 -11.42 -22.84
C THR A 133 1.42 -11.55 -21.76
N VAL A 134 1.64 -12.39 -20.74
CA VAL A 134 0.60 -12.71 -19.73
C VAL A 134 0.36 -11.59 -18.74
N PRO A 135 1.37 -10.99 -18.05
CA PRO A 135 1.15 -9.89 -17.13
C PRO A 135 0.58 -8.62 -17.80
N ASN A 136 0.87 -8.43 -19.09
CA ASN A 136 0.47 -7.25 -19.84
C ASN A 136 -0.87 -7.41 -20.58
N THR A 137 -1.55 -8.56 -20.42
CA THR A 137 -2.86 -8.80 -21.04
C THR A 137 -3.96 -8.08 -20.26
N MET A 138 -5.03 -7.70 -20.95
CA MET A 138 -6.21 -7.04 -20.41
C MET A 138 -5.85 -5.70 -19.74
N ASN A 139 -6.12 -5.56 -18.46
CA ASN A 139 -5.70 -4.39 -17.68
C ASN A 139 -4.30 -4.65 -17.09
N ALA A 140 -3.26 -4.19 -17.78
CA ALA A 140 -1.87 -4.47 -17.43
C ALA A 140 -1.55 -4.13 -15.96
N VAL A 141 -2.06 -3.00 -15.41
CA VAL A 141 -1.77 -2.60 -14.02
C VAL A 141 -2.29 -3.61 -12.98
N SER A 142 -3.22 -4.49 -13.37
CA SER A 142 -3.80 -5.48 -12.46
C SER A 142 -2.84 -6.62 -12.07
N TRP A 143 -1.65 -6.72 -12.66
CA TRP A 143 -0.65 -7.70 -12.22
C TRP A 143 -0.31 -7.56 -10.73
N SER A 144 -0.30 -6.32 -10.21
CA SER A 144 -0.04 -6.06 -8.79
C SER A 144 -1.11 -6.63 -7.87
N LEU A 145 -2.38 -6.74 -8.35
CA LEU A 145 -3.46 -7.39 -7.62
C LEU A 145 -3.25 -8.91 -7.53
N SER A 146 -2.64 -9.52 -8.54
CA SER A 146 -2.23 -10.94 -8.48
C SER A 146 -1.22 -11.16 -7.34
N VAL A 147 -0.28 -10.25 -7.19
CA VAL A 147 0.68 -10.25 -6.08
C VAL A 147 -0.02 -9.98 -4.74
N GLU A 148 -0.91 -8.98 -4.68
CA GLU A 148 -1.67 -8.68 -3.47
C GLU A 148 -2.59 -9.84 -3.06
N LEU A 149 -3.19 -10.57 -4.00
CA LEU A 149 -3.99 -11.75 -3.70
C LEU A 149 -3.15 -12.80 -2.94
N PHE A 150 -1.92 -13.05 -3.38
CA PHE A 150 -0.99 -13.93 -2.67
C PHE A 150 -0.70 -13.42 -1.25
N PHE A 151 -0.47 -12.13 -1.08
CA PHE A 151 -0.27 -11.52 0.24
C PHE A 151 -1.47 -11.72 1.15
N TYR A 152 -2.68 -11.50 0.64
CA TYR A 152 -3.90 -11.61 1.43
C TYR A 152 -4.21 -13.04 1.83
N LEU A 153 -3.93 -14.01 0.95
CA LEU A 153 -4.05 -15.43 1.27
C LEU A 153 -3.04 -15.85 2.35
N GLY A 154 -1.80 -15.37 2.24
CA GLY A 154 -0.73 -15.67 3.20
C GLY A 154 -0.84 -14.91 4.53
N PHE A 155 -1.47 -13.73 4.55
CA PHE A 155 -1.46 -12.81 5.69
C PHE A 155 -1.87 -13.44 7.03
N PRO A 156 -2.97 -14.21 7.16
CA PRO A 156 -3.37 -14.78 8.45
C PRO A 156 -2.32 -15.73 9.05
N PHE A 157 -1.59 -16.43 8.19
CA PHE A 157 -0.53 -17.37 8.61
C PHE A 157 0.75 -16.59 8.97
N LEU A 158 1.15 -15.65 8.14
CA LEU A 158 2.29 -14.77 8.38
C LEU A 158 2.11 -13.96 9.67
N LEU A 159 0.91 -13.46 9.93
CA LEU A 159 0.61 -12.72 11.16
C LEU A 159 0.74 -13.61 12.40
N ARG A 160 0.23 -14.86 12.34
CA ARG A 160 0.40 -15.82 13.45
C ARG A 160 1.86 -16.11 13.72
N LEU A 161 2.66 -16.31 12.67
CA LEU A 161 4.09 -16.54 12.78
C LEU A 161 4.80 -15.31 13.36
N LEU A 162 4.54 -14.13 12.82
CA LEU A 162 5.10 -12.87 13.27
C LEU A 162 4.74 -12.56 14.73
N ASN A 163 3.53 -12.93 15.19
CA ASN A 163 3.12 -12.73 16.57
C ASN A 163 3.90 -13.58 17.58
N ARG A 164 4.55 -14.66 17.14
CA ARG A 164 5.45 -15.48 17.97
C ARG A 164 6.86 -14.88 18.09
N VAL A 165 7.21 -13.93 17.22
CA VAL A 165 8.53 -13.28 17.24
C VAL A 165 8.59 -12.28 18.40
N PRO A 166 9.51 -12.43 19.36
CA PRO A 166 9.69 -11.46 20.44
C PRO A 166 10.16 -10.11 19.89
N VAL A 167 9.77 -9.02 20.56
CA VAL A 167 10.07 -7.64 20.11
C VAL A 167 11.57 -7.41 19.86
N ALA A 168 12.44 -7.99 20.71
CA ALA A 168 13.89 -7.89 20.55
C ALA A 168 14.43 -8.47 19.23
N ARG A 169 13.69 -9.40 18.59
CA ARG A 169 14.07 -10.01 17.32
C ARG A 169 13.44 -9.34 16.08
N LEU A 170 12.57 -8.34 16.26
CA LEU A 170 11.92 -7.68 15.13
C LEU A 170 12.90 -6.86 14.28
N TRP A 171 13.88 -6.19 14.89
CA TRP A 171 14.92 -5.47 14.13
C TRP A 171 15.85 -6.39 13.34
N PRO A 172 16.42 -7.46 13.92
CA PRO A 172 17.11 -8.48 13.14
C PRO A 172 16.29 -9.04 11.99
N LEU A 173 15.00 -9.34 12.23
CA LEU A 173 14.10 -9.81 11.16
C LEU A 173 13.92 -8.75 10.07
N ALA A 174 13.72 -7.47 10.41
CA ALA A 174 13.63 -6.38 9.44
C ALA A 174 14.91 -6.25 8.62
N ALA A 175 16.08 -6.35 9.25
CA ALA A 175 17.38 -6.33 8.57
C ALA A 175 17.54 -7.52 7.62
N THR A 176 17.14 -8.73 8.04
CA THR A 176 17.17 -9.93 7.18
C THR A 176 16.26 -9.77 5.97
N LEU A 177 15.02 -9.29 6.16
CA LEU A 177 14.10 -9.04 5.05
C LEU A 177 14.65 -7.97 4.10
N GLY A 178 15.21 -6.88 4.64
CA GLY A 178 15.88 -5.85 3.86
C GLY A 178 17.06 -6.39 3.05
N ALA A 179 17.90 -7.22 3.65
CA ALA A 179 18.98 -7.89 2.93
C ALA A 179 18.47 -8.80 1.81
N LEU A 180 17.40 -9.57 2.07
CA LEU A 180 16.80 -10.43 1.06
C LEU A 180 16.19 -9.63 -0.11
N THR A 181 15.59 -8.45 0.13
CA THR A 181 15.13 -7.59 -0.98
C THR A 181 16.29 -7.09 -1.84
N VAL A 182 17.43 -6.75 -1.22
CA VAL A 182 18.65 -6.33 -1.95
C VAL A 182 19.32 -7.51 -2.65
N LEU A 183 19.24 -8.72 -2.11
CA LEU A 183 19.82 -9.92 -2.74
C LEU A 183 18.97 -10.45 -3.91
N ALA A 184 17.67 -10.19 -3.93
CA ALA A 184 16.76 -10.71 -4.97
C ALA A 184 17.21 -10.31 -6.41
N PRO A 185 17.63 -9.06 -6.70
CA PRO A 185 18.18 -8.70 -8.00
C PRO A 185 19.44 -9.48 -8.40
N LEU A 186 20.34 -9.80 -7.45
CA LEU A 186 21.50 -10.66 -7.72
C LEU A 186 21.07 -12.07 -8.12
N VAL A 187 20.14 -12.65 -7.38
CA VAL A 187 19.57 -13.97 -7.74
C VAL A 187 18.90 -13.90 -9.12
N GLY A 188 18.11 -12.86 -9.39
CA GLY A 188 17.49 -12.63 -10.69
C GLY A 188 18.53 -12.54 -11.81
N ARG A 189 19.62 -11.79 -11.60
CA ARG A 189 20.66 -11.57 -12.61
C ARG A 189 21.47 -12.83 -12.94
N TYR A 190 21.82 -13.62 -11.93
CA TYR A 190 22.83 -14.68 -12.07
C TYR A 190 22.26 -16.11 -11.98
N ALA A 191 21.09 -16.29 -11.38
CA ALA A 191 20.47 -17.62 -11.19
C ALA A 191 19.22 -17.84 -12.06
N VAL A 192 18.61 -16.76 -12.59
CA VAL A 192 17.46 -16.86 -13.48
C VAL A 192 17.94 -16.74 -14.92
N GLY A 193 17.64 -17.76 -15.72
CA GLY A 193 17.95 -17.79 -17.16
C GLY A 193 16.95 -16.95 -17.97
N GLY A 194 17.04 -17.07 -19.30
CA GLY A 194 16.13 -16.45 -20.26
C GLY A 194 16.88 -15.82 -21.43
N THR A 195 16.16 -15.49 -22.48
CA THR A 195 16.74 -14.81 -23.66
C THR A 195 16.68 -13.30 -23.45
N PRO A 196 17.84 -12.60 -23.49
CA PRO A 196 17.86 -11.14 -23.40
C PRO A 196 17.03 -10.49 -24.50
N LEU A 197 16.29 -9.43 -24.13
CA LEU A 197 15.42 -8.70 -25.04
C LEU A 197 16.06 -7.34 -25.39
N PRO A 198 16.18 -6.99 -26.70
CA PRO A 198 16.90 -5.79 -27.14
C PRO A 198 16.43 -4.47 -26.52
N PHE A 199 15.16 -4.41 -26.12
CA PHE A 199 14.52 -3.22 -25.54
C PHE A 199 14.53 -3.18 -24.01
N ILE A 200 15.25 -4.12 -23.38
CA ILE A 200 15.38 -4.20 -21.92
C ILE A 200 16.84 -4.03 -21.54
N ASP A 201 17.16 -2.96 -20.83
CA ASP A 201 18.49 -2.67 -20.29
C ASP A 201 19.58 -2.90 -21.36
N ASP A 202 19.42 -2.26 -22.52
CA ASP A 202 20.33 -2.37 -23.69
C ASP A 202 20.60 -3.81 -24.14
N GLY A 203 19.62 -4.68 -24.03
CA GLY A 203 19.74 -6.08 -24.45
C GLY A 203 20.53 -6.98 -23.49
N THR A 204 20.70 -6.55 -22.23
CA THR A 204 21.46 -7.32 -21.23
C THR A 204 20.61 -8.21 -20.34
N LEU A 205 19.29 -7.99 -20.30
CA LEU A 205 18.34 -8.68 -19.43
C LEU A 205 17.26 -9.41 -20.21
N SER A 206 16.82 -10.54 -19.66
CA SER A 206 15.64 -11.28 -20.11
C SER A 206 14.38 -10.86 -19.35
N PHE A 207 13.21 -11.18 -19.91
CA PHE A 207 11.96 -10.95 -19.20
C PHE A 207 11.84 -11.80 -17.93
N GLU A 208 12.34 -13.04 -17.95
CA GLU A 208 12.32 -13.95 -16.81
C GLU A 208 13.08 -13.39 -15.60
N GLN A 209 14.20 -12.68 -15.84
CA GLN A 209 14.96 -11.99 -14.79
C GLN A 209 14.16 -10.83 -14.19
N ILE A 210 13.50 -10.02 -15.04
CA ILE A 210 12.59 -8.94 -14.60
C ILE A 210 11.39 -9.54 -13.87
N TRP A 211 10.78 -10.58 -14.44
CA TRP A 211 9.65 -11.25 -13.82
C TRP A 211 9.99 -11.73 -12.41
N PHE A 212 11.12 -12.40 -12.22
CA PHE A 212 11.54 -12.89 -10.92
C PHE A 212 11.64 -11.78 -9.87
N VAL A 213 12.24 -10.64 -10.25
CA VAL A 213 12.47 -9.53 -9.31
C VAL A 213 11.21 -8.68 -9.09
N TYR A 214 10.45 -8.43 -10.16
CA TYR A 214 9.38 -7.43 -10.14
C TYR A 214 7.96 -7.98 -10.04
N PHE A 215 7.67 -9.09 -10.73
CA PHE A 215 6.32 -9.66 -10.79
C PHE A 215 6.12 -10.82 -9.83
N PHE A 216 7.13 -11.64 -9.57
CA PHE A 216 6.99 -12.92 -8.85
C PHE A 216 6.51 -12.72 -7.41
N PRO A 217 5.30 -13.21 -7.04
CA PRO A 217 4.68 -12.88 -5.77
C PRO A 217 5.50 -13.21 -4.52
N PRO A 218 6.26 -14.34 -4.43
CA PRO A 218 7.08 -14.65 -3.27
C PRO A 218 8.22 -13.63 -3.03
N VAL A 219 8.85 -13.12 -4.09
CA VAL A 219 9.91 -12.11 -3.97
C VAL A 219 9.31 -10.78 -3.50
N ARG A 220 8.19 -10.36 -4.08
CA ARG A 220 7.48 -9.14 -3.67
C ARG A 220 6.89 -9.23 -2.25
N ALA A 221 6.64 -10.45 -1.75
CA ALA A 221 6.19 -10.63 -0.38
C ALA A 221 7.22 -10.18 0.67
N LEU A 222 8.50 -10.08 0.33
CA LEU A 222 9.52 -9.53 1.23
C LEU A 222 9.18 -8.09 1.65
N GLU A 223 8.72 -7.25 0.72
CA GLU A 223 8.29 -5.87 1.00
C GLU A 223 7.02 -5.83 1.86
N PHE A 224 6.08 -6.69 1.58
CA PHE A 224 4.86 -6.83 2.37
C PHE A 224 5.17 -7.26 3.80
N VAL A 225 6.01 -8.28 3.99
CA VAL A 225 6.40 -8.77 5.33
C VAL A 225 7.24 -7.72 6.07
N LEU A 226 8.10 -6.97 5.37
CA LEU A 226 8.83 -5.84 5.95
C LEU A 226 7.86 -4.77 6.50
N GLY A 227 6.79 -4.47 5.76
CA GLY A 227 5.71 -3.61 6.23
C GLY A 227 5.00 -4.16 7.46
N MET A 228 4.75 -5.49 7.52
CA MET A 228 4.18 -6.15 8.70
C MET A 228 5.09 -6.02 9.93
N VAL A 229 6.40 -6.22 9.76
CA VAL A 229 7.39 -6.08 10.85
C VAL A 229 7.46 -4.63 11.33
N ALA A 230 7.46 -3.65 10.41
CA ALA A 230 7.42 -2.24 10.75
C ALA A 230 6.19 -1.87 11.60
N ALA A 231 5.00 -2.37 11.22
CA ALA A 231 3.78 -2.17 12.01
C ALA A 231 3.93 -2.76 13.43
N ARG A 232 4.51 -3.96 13.57
CA ARG A 232 4.76 -4.59 14.87
C ARG A 232 5.74 -3.79 15.73
N LEU A 233 6.81 -3.24 15.13
CA LEU A 233 7.76 -2.36 15.81
C LEU A 233 7.08 -1.08 16.32
N VAL A 234 6.25 -0.45 15.51
CA VAL A 234 5.48 0.74 15.91
C VAL A 234 4.50 0.39 17.02
N LEU A 235 3.74 -0.68 16.87
CA LEU A 235 2.76 -1.15 17.86
C LEU A 235 3.38 -1.53 19.21
N ALA A 236 4.63 -2.00 19.20
CA ALA A 236 5.41 -2.32 20.40
C ALA A 236 6.10 -1.09 21.03
N GLY A 237 6.02 0.10 20.39
CA GLY A 237 6.76 1.29 20.81
C GLY A 237 8.28 1.17 20.63
N ALA A 238 8.73 0.21 19.80
CA ALA A 238 10.14 -0.09 19.53
C ALA A 238 10.66 0.61 18.24
N TRP A 239 9.80 1.33 17.50
CA TRP A 239 10.21 2.14 16.36
C TRP A 239 10.86 3.45 16.85
N PRO A 240 11.98 3.90 16.26
CA PRO A 240 12.62 5.15 16.64
C PRO A 240 11.69 6.33 16.35
N ARG A 241 11.81 7.41 17.14
CA ARG A 241 11.01 8.63 16.99
C ARG A 241 11.48 9.46 15.80
N PHE A 242 11.44 8.87 14.62
CA PHE A 242 11.81 9.48 13.36
C PHE A 242 10.62 10.27 12.82
N GLY A 243 10.81 11.57 12.58
CA GLY A 243 9.72 12.46 12.15
C GLY A 243 9.31 12.25 10.69
N LEU A 244 8.12 12.78 10.33
CA LEU A 244 7.59 12.63 8.97
C LEU A 244 8.45 13.36 7.91
N LEU A 245 8.99 14.55 8.23
CA LEU A 245 9.83 15.32 7.30
C LEU A 245 11.14 14.58 6.97
N PRO A 246 11.98 14.16 7.95
CA PRO A 246 13.18 13.40 7.64
C PRO A 246 12.86 12.05 6.96
N ALA A 247 11.74 11.40 7.28
CA ALA A 247 11.31 10.19 6.58
C ALA A 247 10.94 10.47 5.11
N GLY A 248 10.30 11.60 4.85
CA GLY A 248 9.99 12.05 3.49
C GLY A 248 11.26 12.37 2.68
N LEU A 249 12.21 13.10 3.28
CA LEU A 249 13.50 13.40 2.65
C LEU A 249 14.29 12.11 2.35
N LEU A 250 14.27 11.14 3.29
CA LEU A 250 14.88 9.84 3.09
C LEU A 250 14.23 9.07 1.92
N ALA A 251 12.89 9.13 1.80
CA ALA A 251 12.19 8.51 0.69
C ALA A 251 12.53 9.17 -0.65
N VAL A 252 12.68 10.51 -0.70
CA VAL A 252 13.11 11.23 -1.90
C VAL A 252 14.56 10.88 -2.25
N ALA A 253 15.47 10.87 -1.28
CA ALA A 253 16.86 10.45 -1.50
C ALA A 253 16.92 9.00 -1.98
N GLY A 254 16.10 8.12 -1.39
CA GLY A 254 15.95 6.74 -1.82
C GLY A 254 15.44 6.60 -3.26
N TYR A 255 14.54 7.47 -3.70
CA TYR A 255 14.11 7.53 -5.09
C TYR A 255 15.27 7.87 -6.04
N VAL A 256 16.07 8.90 -5.69
CA VAL A 256 17.25 9.28 -6.47
C VAL A 256 18.27 8.12 -6.54
N VAL A 257 18.55 7.46 -5.40
CA VAL A 257 19.41 6.27 -5.39
C VAL A 257 18.83 5.18 -6.27
N ASN A 258 17.54 4.89 -6.14
CA ASN A 258 16.86 3.85 -6.91
C ASN A 258 16.88 4.08 -8.41
N SER A 259 16.92 5.35 -8.84
CA SER A 259 17.02 5.75 -10.25
C SER A 259 18.45 5.69 -10.82
N ASN A 260 19.47 5.51 -9.95
CA ASN A 260 20.88 5.50 -10.34
C ASN A 260 21.62 4.19 -10.03
N VAL A 261 20.89 3.13 -9.66
CA VAL A 261 21.43 1.77 -9.49
C VAL A 261 21.13 0.92 -10.72
N PRO A 262 21.82 -0.25 -10.93
CA PRO A 262 21.51 -1.15 -12.04
C PRO A 262 20.02 -1.50 -12.11
N TYR A 263 19.48 -1.66 -13.31
CA TYR A 263 18.03 -1.72 -13.61
C TYR A 263 17.24 -2.65 -12.70
N LEU A 264 17.69 -3.89 -12.45
CA LEU A 264 16.98 -4.82 -11.56
C LEU A 264 16.85 -4.32 -10.12
N TYR A 265 17.82 -3.54 -9.61
CA TYR A 265 17.74 -2.89 -8.31
C TYR A 265 16.77 -1.72 -8.32
N GLY A 266 16.75 -0.96 -9.43
CA GLY A 266 15.87 0.20 -9.61
C GLY A 266 14.40 -0.19 -9.68
N ILE A 267 14.06 -1.38 -10.16
CA ILE A 267 12.65 -1.81 -10.28
C ILE A 267 12.04 -2.38 -8.98
N ALA A 268 12.86 -2.99 -8.07
CA ALA A 268 12.32 -3.57 -6.83
C ALA A 268 13.32 -3.76 -5.67
N GLY A 269 14.62 -3.75 -5.89
CA GLY A 269 15.61 -4.23 -4.91
C GLY A 269 15.79 -3.35 -3.67
N THR A 270 15.64 -2.03 -3.77
CA THR A 270 15.97 -1.10 -2.68
C THR A 270 14.80 -0.25 -2.19
N ALA A 271 13.76 -0.06 -2.99
CA ALA A 271 12.66 0.86 -2.74
C ALA A 271 12.01 0.69 -1.36
N ALA A 272 11.75 -0.55 -0.94
CA ALA A 272 11.10 -0.84 0.33
C ALA A 272 11.90 -0.35 1.55
N LEU A 273 13.23 -0.33 1.48
CA LEU A 273 14.09 0.14 2.58
C LEU A 273 13.88 1.62 2.87
N TRP A 274 13.72 2.42 1.83
CA TRP A 274 13.53 3.87 1.90
C TRP A 274 12.09 4.24 2.24
N LEU A 275 11.12 3.44 1.80
CA LEU A 275 9.69 3.69 1.97
C LEU A 275 9.14 3.22 3.32
N THR A 276 9.72 2.17 3.92
CA THR A 276 9.28 1.65 5.21
C THR A 276 9.36 2.70 6.33
N PRO A 277 10.43 3.51 6.48
CA PRO A 277 10.49 4.60 7.44
C PRO A 277 9.40 5.66 7.22
N LEU A 278 9.06 5.98 5.96
CA LEU A 278 7.99 6.94 5.64
C LEU A 278 6.62 6.42 6.11
N VAL A 279 6.31 5.15 5.83
CA VAL A 279 5.06 4.51 6.26
C VAL A 279 4.95 4.50 7.79
N ALA A 280 6.00 4.12 8.50
CA ALA A 280 6.03 4.09 9.96
C ALA A 280 5.93 5.49 10.57
N ALA A 281 6.65 6.48 10.03
CA ALA A 281 6.61 7.86 10.51
C ALA A 281 5.24 8.51 10.29
N ALA A 282 4.58 8.23 9.16
CA ALA A 282 3.23 8.73 8.89
C ALA A 282 2.20 8.13 9.87
N ALA A 283 2.30 6.83 10.17
CA ALA A 283 1.45 6.19 11.17
C ALA A 283 1.65 6.77 12.57
N LEU A 284 2.90 6.98 12.99
CA LEU A 284 3.23 7.61 14.28
C LEU A 284 2.77 9.07 14.35
N ALA A 285 2.84 9.82 13.24
CA ALA A 285 2.33 11.18 13.19
C ALA A 285 0.80 11.21 13.41
N ASP A 286 0.07 10.26 12.82
CA ASP A 286 -1.37 10.12 13.00
C ASP A 286 -1.74 9.67 14.42
N GLU A 287 -1.03 8.68 14.99
CA GLU A 287 -1.25 8.19 16.34
C GLU A 287 -1.03 9.29 17.39
N ASN A 288 0.00 10.12 17.20
CA ASN A 288 0.33 11.22 18.10
C ASN A 288 -0.43 12.52 17.79
N GLY A 289 -1.39 12.53 16.88
CA GLY A 289 -2.16 13.71 16.49
C GLY A 289 -1.36 14.83 15.84
N LYS A 290 -0.12 14.55 15.36
CA LYS A 290 0.74 15.54 14.73
C LYS A 290 0.20 16.01 13.39
N ARG A 291 0.51 17.25 13.03
CA ARG A 291 0.15 17.81 11.72
C ARG A 291 0.91 17.10 10.60
N SER A 292 0.21 16.81 9.50
CA SER A 292 0.77 16.22 8.28
C SER A 292 0.05 16.84 7.07
N PRO A 293 0.76 17.18 5.98
CA PRO A 293 0.13 17.68 4.77
C PRO A 293 -0.80 16.65 4.12
N PHE A 294 -0.57 15.36 4.38
CA PHE A 294 -1.32 14.25 3.79
C PHE A 294 -2.63 13.93 4.52
N ARG A 295 -2.93 14.56 5.68
CA ARG A 295 -4.18 14.34 6.43
C ARG A 295 -5.27 15.37 6.13
N GLY A 296 -5.02 16.30 5.20
CA GLY A 296 -6.02 17.27 4.73
C GLY A 296 -7.22 16.56 4.08
N ARG A 297 -8.41 17.17 4.13
CA ARG A 297 -9.65 16.59 3.60
C ARG A 297 -9.53 16.14 2.13
N VAL A 298 -8.87 16.94 1.30
CA VAL A 298 -8.65 16.63 -0.12
C VAL A 298 -7.72 15.44 -0.28
N ALA A 299 -6.57 15.44 0.41
CA ALA A 299 -5.60 14.36 0.34
C ALA A 299 -6.20 13.01 0.78
N VAL A 300 -6.95 13.00 1.89
CA VAL A 300 -7.63 11.80 2.38
C VAL A 300 -8.69 11.31 1.38
N ARG A 301 -9.50 12.22 0.82
CA ARG A 301 -10.54 11.84 -0.14
C ARG A 301 -9.94 11.26 -1.41
N LEU A 302 -8.88 11.85 -1.96
CA LEU A 302 -8.14 11.31 -3.10
C LEU A 302 -7.48 9.96 -2.75
N GLY A 303 -6.93 9.83 -1.55
CA GLY A 303 -6.37 8.58 -1.06
C GLY A 303 -7.39 7.44 -0.88
N GLU A 304 -8.65 7.75 -0.54
CA GLU A 304 -9.74 6.76 -0.52
C GLU A 304 -10.05 6.24 -1.93
N VAL A 305 -10.00 7.12 -2.93
CA VAL A 305 -10.24 6.81 -4.35
C VAL A 305 -9.01 6.17 -5.04
N SER A 306 -7.82 6.26 -4.44
CA SER A 306 -6.55 5.91 -5.07
C SER A 306 -6.50 4.51 -5.69
N PHE A 307 -7.17 3.52 -5.09
CA PHE A 307 -7.22 2.16 -5.63
C PHE A 307 -8.07 2.08 -6.91
N ALA A 308 -9.26 2.69 -6.91
CA ALA A 308 -10.10 2.76 -8.09
C ALA A 308 -9.43 3.57 -9.22
N PHE A 309 -8.78 4.70 -8.87
CA PHE A 309 -7.95 5.46 -9.81
C PHE A 309 -6.82 4.60 -10.40
N TYR A 310 -6.10 3.85 -9.56
CA TYR A 310 -5.04 2.95 -10.01
C TYR A 310 -5.56 1.90 -11.01
N MET A 311 -6.75 1.35 -10.79
CA MET A 311 -7.33 0.35 -11.70
C MET A 311 -7.77 0.92 -13.04
N VAL A 312 -8.18 2.19 -13.07
CA VAL A 312 -8.72 2.85 -14.28
C VAL A 312 -7.63 3.51 -15.12
N HIS A 313 -6.63 4.13 -14.47
CA HIS A 313 -5.68 4.99 -15.18
C HIS A 313 -4.92 4.27 -16.30
N GLY A 314 -4.54 2.99 -16.10
CA GLY A 314 -3.81 2.23 -17.10
C GLY A 314 -4.57 2.12 -18.42
N LEU A 315 -5.89 1.84 -18.35
CA LEU A 315 -6.74 1.77 -19.52
C LEU A 315 -6.89 3.15 -20.19
N VAL A 316 -7.16 4.19 -19.39
CA VAL A 316 -7.31 5.56 -19.92
C VAL A 316 -6.03 6.03 -20.59
N VAL A 317 -4.88 5.85 -19.93
CA VAL A 317 -3.57 6.24 -20.48
C VAL A 317 -3.28 5.50 -21.79
N THR A 318 -3.40 4.18 -21.78
CA THR A 318 -3.04 3.37 -22.96
C THR A 318 -3.91 3.68 -24.19
N TYR A 319 -5.21 3.73 -24.01
CA TYR A 319 -6.12 3.92 -25.16
C TYR A 319 -6.23 5.38 -25.59
N ALA A 320 -6.13 6.35 -24.67
CA ALA A 320 -6.06 7.75 -25.06
C ALA A 320 -4.77 8.05 -25.84
N HIS A 321 -3.62 7.53 -25.40
CA HIS A 321 -2.38 7.64 -26.16
C HIS A 321 -2.52 7.00 -27.54
N ARG A 322 -2.99 5.77 -27.62
CA ARG A 322 -3.16 5.02 -28.88
C ARG A 322 -4.01 5.77 -29.92
N TRP A 323 -5.11 6.38 -29.49
CA TRP A 323 -6.06 7.01 -30.42
C TRP A 323 -5.80 8.49 -30.68
N LEU A 324 -5.09 9.18 -29.80
CA LEU A 324 -4.91 10.64 -29.88
C LEU A 324 -3.47 11.10 -30.14
N ILE A 325 -2.48 10.23 -29.89
CA ILE A 325 -1.06 10.61 -29.97
C ILE A 325 -0.26 9.65 -30.86
N ALA A 326 -0.46 8.34 -30.73
CA ALA A 326 0.38 7.36 -31.41
C ALA A 326 0.44 7.56 -32.92
N GLY A 327 1.66 7.69 -33.48
CA GLY A 327 1.87 7.92 -34.92
C GLY A 327 1.60 9.35 -35.39
N GLN A 328 1.39 10.30 -34.48
CA GLN A 328 1.19 11.71 -34.80
C GLN A 328 2.36 12.56 -34.26
N ASP A 329 2.73 13.60 -34.99
CA ASP A 329 3.64 14.63 -34.50
C ASP A 329 2.85 15.65 -33.68
N VAL A 330 2.79 15.41 -32.38
CA VAL A 330 1.95 16.18 -31.43
C VAL A 330 2.78 17.29 -30.79
N PRO A 331 2.40 18.58 -30.95
CA PRO A 331 3.09 19.66 -30.28
C PRO A 331 3.14 19.48 -28.75
N PRO A 332 4.25 19.82 -28.07
CA PRO A 332 4.41 19.61 -26.62
C PRO A 332 3.28 20.21 -25.77
N PHE A 333 2.77 21.38 -26.17
CA PHE A 333 1.62 22.02 -25.50
C PHE A 333 0.35 21.15 -25.57
N TYR A 334 0.05 20.59 -26.73
CA TYR A 334 -1.11 19.71 -26.92
C TYR A 334 -0.95 18.42 -26.10
N GLY A 335 0.25 17.83 -26.10
CA GLY A 335 0.58 16.68 -25.26
C GLY A 335 0.37 16.97 -23.77
N ALA A 336 0.78 18.14 -23.29
CA ALA A 336 0.56 18.54 -21.89
C ALA A 336 -0.93 18.74 -21.57
N VAL A 337 -1.72 19.30 -22.47
CA VAL A 337 -3.18 19.44 -22.31
C VAL A 337 -3.85 18.07 -22.27
N LEU A 338 -3.46 17.15 -23.16
CA LEU A 338 -3.98 15.78 -23.15
C LEU A 338 -3.59 15.05 -21.87
N LEU A 339 -2.37 15.21 -21.38
CA LEU A 339 -1.91 14.64 -20.10
C LEU A 339 -2.79 15.09 -18.94
N ALA A 340 -3.09 16.41 -18.87
CA ALA A 340 -3.99 16.95 -17.86
C ALA A 340 -5.42 16.40 -18.00
N ALA A 341 -5.94 16.28 -19.22
CA ALA A 341 -7.26 15.72 -19.52
C ALA A 341 -7.35 14.24 -19.11
N VAL A 342 -6.33 13.45 -19.44
CA VAL A 342 -6.24 12.01 -19.08
C VAL A 342 -6.14 11.82 -17.56
N LEU A 343 -5.40 12.68 -16.87
CA LEU A 343 -5.36 12.68 -15.39
C LEU A 343 -6.75 12.97 -14.81
N LEU A 344 -7.39 14.04 -15.27
CA LEU A 344 -8.73 14.42 -14.81
C LEU A 344 -9.75 13.31 -15.10
N LEU A 345 -9.75 12.74 -16.30
CA LEU A 345 -10.63 11.63 -16.68
C LEU A 345 -10.39 10.41 -15.79
N SER A 346 -9.12 10.06 -15.53
CA SER A 346 -8.78 8.95 -14.63
C SER A 346 -9.27 9.17 -13.20
N VAL A 347 -9.19 10.41 -12.69
CA VAL A 347 -9.71 10.78 -11.36
C VAL A 347 -11.25 10.68 -11.33
N VAL A 348 -11.93 11.20 -12.36
CA VAL A 348 -13.40 11.16 -12.46
C VAL A 348 -13.91 9.73 -12.55
N LEU A 349 -13.36 8.93 -13.45
CA LEU A 349 -13.73 7.51 -13.60
C LEU A 349 -13.36 6.68 -12.36
N GLY A 350 -12.20 6.95 -11.75
CA GLY A 350 -11.79 6.35 -10.49
C GLY A 350 -12.77 6.69 -9.36
N HIS A 351 -13.24 7.96 -9.29
CA HIS A 351 -14.24 8.36 -8.30
C HIS A 351 -15.60 7.68 -8.56
N ALA A 352 -16.00 7.57 -9.82
CA ALA A 352 -17.21 6.86 -10.22
C ALA A 352 -17.16 5.37 -9.81
N LEU A 353 -16.07 4.69 -10.13
CA LEU A 353 -15.83 3.28 -9.75
C LEU A 353 -15.84 3.10 -8.23
N PHE A 354 -15.17 3.99 -7.48
CA PHE A 354 -15.16 3.99 -6.02
C PHE A 354 -16.56 4.17 -5.42
N ARG A 355 -17.32 5.14 -5.94
CA ARG A 355 -18.64 5.54 -5.40
C ARG A 355 -19.73 4.52 -5.70
N TRP A 356 -19.75 3.98 -6.92
CA TRP A 356 -20.86 3.17 -7.41
C TRP A 356 -20.59 1.65 -7.38
N VAL A 357 -19.33 1.23 -7.38
CA VAL A 357 -18.96 -0.19 -7.38
C VAL A 357 -18.29 -0.57 -6.07
N GLU A 358 -17.12 0.03 -5.78
CA GLU A 358 -16.29 -0.39 -4.65
C GLU A 358 -17.02 -0.22 -3.30
N THR A 359 -17.50 0.99 -3.02
CA THR A 359 -18.10 1.30 -1.72
C THR A 359 -19.36 0.46 -1.42
N PRO A 360 -20.33 0.31 -2.34
CA PRO A 360 -21.50 -0.51 -2.10
C PRO A 360 -21.16 -1.99 -1.90
N LEU A 361 -20.29 -2.54 -2.76
CA LEU A 361 -19.95 -3.96 -2.71
C LEU A 361 -19.09 -4.31 -1.50
N VAL A 362 -18.14 -3.46 -1.13
CA VAL A 362 -17.38 -3.61 0.12
C VAL A 362 -18.32 -3.63 1.33
N ARG A 363 -19.30 -2.72 1.38
CA ARG A 363 -20.28 -2.68 2.49
C ARG A 363 -21.12 -3.95 2.57
N ARG A 364 -21.57 -4.47 1.43
CA ARG A 364 -22.41 -5.69 1.37
C ARG A 364 -21.61 -6.96 1.64
N LEU A 365 -20.43 -7.09 1.06
CA LEU A 365 -19.64 -8.31 1.07
C LEU A 365 -18.72 -8.46 2.29
N SER A 366 -18.28 -7.36 2.92
CA SER A 366 -17.35 -7.42 4.07
C SER A 366 -18.00 -7.91 5.37
N GLY A 367 -19.32 -8.04 5.44
CA GLY A 367 -20.07 -8.43 6.63
C GLY A 367 -20.28 -7.30 7.64
N PRO A 368 -21.07 -7.54 8.70
CA PRO A 368 -21.39 -6.53 9.71
C PRO A 368 -20.13 -5.96 10.35
N ARG A 369 -20.08 -4.64 10.52
CA ARG A 369 -19.09 -4.02 11.40
C ARG A 369 -19.48 -4.38 12.84
N PRO A 370 -18.55 -4.83 13.71
CA PRO A 370 -18.81 -4.91 15.13
C PRO A 370 -19.27 -3.53 15.60
N GLY A 371 -20.38 -3.49 16.33
CA GLY A 371 -20.84 -2.26 17.01
C GLY A 371 -19.74 -1.71 17.91
N PRO A 372 -19.84 -0.44 18.33
CA PRO A 372 -18.95 0.11 19.35
C PRO A 372 -18.97 -0.85 20.56
N VAL A 373 -17.79 -1.20 21.07
CA VAL A 373 -17.71 -1.95 22.34
C VAL A 373 -18.43 -1.07 23.36
N PRO A 374 -19.48 -1.58 24.05
CA PRO A 374 -20.14 -0.81 25.11
C PRO A 374 -19.06 -0.36 26.09
N ALA A 375 -19.08 0.91 26.46
CA ALA A 375 -18.23 1.40 27.53
C ALA A 375 -18.45 0.50 28.75
N PRO A 376 -17.39 0.13 29.51
CA PRO A 376 -17.57 -0.61 30.73
C PRO A 376 -18.63 0.12 31.55
N SER A 377 -19.73 -0.56 31.88
CA SER A 377 -20.76 -0.02 32.77
C SER A 377 -20.07 0.44 34.04
N ALA A 378 -20.20 1.72 34.37
CA ALA A 378 -19.74 2.22 35.66
C ALA A 378 -20.26 1.29 36.75
N PRO A 379 -19.45 0.93 37.75
CA PRO A 379 -19.96 0.10 38.84
C PRO A 379 -21.19 0.74 39.41
N SER A 380 -22.26 -0.03 39.44
CA SER A 380 -23.55 0.40 39.97
C SER A 380 -23.35 0.90 41.41
N SER A 381 -23.68 2.16 41.69
CA SER A 381 -23.65 2.78 43.03
C SER A 381 -24.66 2.17 44.02
N ALA A 382 -25.26 1.04 43.68
CA ALA A 382 -26.25 0.34 44.52
C ALA A 382 -25.64 -0.51 45.65
N ALA A 383 -24.29 -0.60 45.76
CA ALA A 383 -23.65 -1.37 46.85
C ALA A 383 -23.19 -0.51 48.06
N ALA A 384 -23.51 0.78 48.06
CA ALA A 384 -23.12 1.68 49.19
C ALA A 384 -24.26 2.04 50.14
N ALA A 385 -25.43 1.38 50.09
CA ALA A 385 -26.57 1.64 50.97
C ALA A 385 -26.87 0.44 51.88
N GLY A 386 -25.90 0.03 52.68
CA GLY A 386 -26.07 -1.09 53.61
C GLY A 386 -24.93 -1.24 54.61
N ALA A 387 -24.41 -0.12 55.11
CA ALA A 387 -23.53 -0.17 56.29
C ALA A 387 -24.26 0.49 57.47
N ASP A 388 -24.76 -0.34 58.41
CA ASP A 388 -25.28 0.10 59.70
C ASP A 388 -24.23 0.94 60.46
N PRO A 389 -24.65 2.01 61.18
CA PRO A 389 -23.71 2.80 61.98
C PRO A 389 -23.25 2.04 63.21
N LEU A 390 -21.98 1.89 63.40
CA LEU A 390 -21.33 1.36 64.59
C LEU A 390 -21.65 2.24 65.81
N PRO A 391 -21.91 1.66 67.04
CA PRO A 391 -22.27 2.40 68.26
C PRO A 391 -21.10 3.26 68.77
N ALA A 392 -21.41 4.46 69.22
CA ALA A 392 -20.51 5.42 69.81
C ALA A 392 -19.85 4.89 71.07
N GLY A 393 -18.50 4.81 71.09
CA GLY A 393 -17.68 4.56 72.29
C GLY A 393 -17.48 5.85 73.10
N PRO A 394 -17.22 5.77 74.44
CA PRO A 394 -17.27 6.89 75.34
C PRO A 394 -16.11 7.86 75.21
N HIS A 395 -16.42 9.14 75.40
CA HIS A 395 -15.46 10.24 75.48
C HIS A 395 -14.41 10.08 76.59
N PRO A 396 -13.14 10.36 76.41
CA PRO A 396 -12.21 10.60 77.48
C PRO A 396 -12.26 12.07 77.96
N VAL A 397 -12.34 12.19 79.23
CA VAL A 397 -12.37 13.39 80.05
C VAL A 397 -11.04 14.15 79.92
N THR A 398 -11.16 15.45 79.85
CA THR A 398 -10.10 16.46 80.02
C THR A 398 -9.31 16.29 81.35
N ALA A 399 -7.99 16.35 81.26
CA ALA A 399 -7.15 16.75 82.37
C ALA A 399 -6.14 17.80 81.90
N LEU A 400 -6.29 18.95 82.50
CA LEU A 400 -5.39 20.10 82.51
C LEU A 400 -4.11 19.81 83.36
N GLU A 401 -3.16 20.70 83.23
CA GLU A 401 -1.99 21.04 84.05
C GLU A 401 -0.66 20.45 83.55
N ALA A 402 0.35 21.20 83.28
CA ALA A 402 0.99 22.45 83.72
C ALA A 402 2.50 22.18 83.83
N LYS A 403 3.33 23.13 83.30
CA LYS A 403 4.70 23.44 83.70
C LYS A 403 5.79 22.32 83.44
N GLU A 404 6.87 22.62 82.77
CA GLU A 404 7.87 23.72 82.81
C GLU A 404 8.55 23.90 81.45
#